data_1ec455ad0370e7caaeb8c1092334e18c
#
_entry.id   1ec455ad0370e7caaeb8c1092334e18c
#
_cell.length_a   1.000
_cell.length_b   1.000
_cell.length_c   1.000
_cell.angle_alpha   90.00
_cell.angle_beta   90.00
_cell.angle_gamma   90.00
#
_symmetry.space_group_name_H-M   'P 1'
#
loop_
_entity.id
_entity.type
_entity.pdbx_description
1 polymer ?
#
loop_
_entity_poly.entity_id
_entity_poly.type
_entity_poly.pdbx_seq_one_letter_code
_entity_poly.pdbx_strand_id
1 'polypeptide(L)'
;MKFLAAILLSAALGGPVVAQTAPTPTPSGTAARAAPVRNPRWAVPITLEGVANLYRISPNLYRSEQPTALGMKNLEQLGIRTVVNLRFFNNDRKEVAGTLLRTERVKILTWDIDDEQVIEVMRILRNPHNGPYLIHCQHGADRTGLMSAMYRILEEGWTVDDALAELTEGGYGYHSMWSNILRYLRSADIEKLRTEIGANQSVGSTRTVTAN
;
A
#
# COMPACT_ATOMS: atom_id res chain seq x y z
N MET A 1 -20.08 -15.09 83.61
CA MET A 1 -18.78 -15.31 84.26
C MET A 1 -17.83 -14.21 83.82
N LYS A 2 -17.33 -13.48 84.82
CA LYS A 2 -16.47 -12.27 84.64
C LYS A 2 -15.01 -12.72 84.36
N PHE A 3 -14.32 -12.07 83.42
CA PHE A 3 -12.85 -11.98 83.49
C PHE A 3 -12.41 -10.57 83.06
N LEU A 4 -11.58 -10.03 83.93
CA LEU A 4 -11.02 -8.71 83.99
C LEU A 4 -10.01 -8.41 82.88
N ALA A 5 -9.99 -7.14 82.52
CA ALA A 5 -8.95 -6.50 81.73
C ALA A 5 -7.70 -6.23 82.57
N ALA A 6 -6.52 -6.42 81.97
CA ALA A 6 -5.27 -5.89 82.47
C ALA A 6 -4.70 -4.88 81.47
N ILE A 7 -4.62 -3.63 81.90
CA ILE A 7 -4.02 -2.53 81.18
C ILE A 7 -2.52 -2.53 81.50
N LEU A 8 -1.68 -2.71 80.50
CA LEU A 8 -0.23 -2.45 80.58
C LEU A 8 0.10 -1.14 79.87
N LEU A 9 0.54 -0.19 80.65
CA LEU A 9 0.99 1.13 80.22
C LEU A 9 2.47 1.03 79.87
N SER A 10 2.83 1.17 78.54
CA SER A 10 4.20 1.24 78.07
C SER A 10 4.53 2.65 77.64
N ALA A 11 5.51 3.23 78.30
CA ALA A 11 6.04 4.55 78.02
C ALA A 11 6.89 4.51 76.74
N ALA A 12 6.54 5.32 75.76
CA ALA A 12 7.31 5.51 74.54
C ALA A 12 8.36 6.61 74.74
N LEU A 13 9.63 6.24 74.65
CA LEU A 13 10.76 7.20 74.53
C LEU A 13 10.78 7.75 73.12
N GLY A 14 10.55 9.05 72.94
CA GLY A 14 10.66 9.77 71.68
C GLY A 14 12.12 9.96 71.28
N GLY A 15 12.52 9.27 70.17
CA GLY A 15 13.75 9.58 69.45
C GLY A 15 13.51 10.61 68.31
N PRO A 16 14.52 11.38 67.90
CA PRO A 16 14.37 12.40 66.89
C PRO A 16 14.04 11.75 65.53
N VAL A 17 12.93 12.17 64.91
CA VAL A 17 12.57 11.85 63.54
C VAL A 17 13.48 12.64 62.59
N VAL A 18 14.43 11.94 61.96
CA VAL A 18 15.21 12.46 60.84
C VAL A 18 14.30 12.43 59.61
N ALA A 19 13.90 13.62 59.11
CA ALA A 19 13.16 13.70 57.88
C ALA A 19 14.04 13.25 56.71
N GLN A 20 13.74 12.08 56.14
CA GLN A 20 14.32 11.65 54.86
C GLN A 20 13.66 12.43 53.74
N THR A 21 14.44 13.34 53.09
CA THR A 21 14.03 13.98 51.87
C THR A 21 13.97 12.93 50.74
N ALA A 22 12.76 12.70 50.21
CA ALA A 22 12.56 11.81 49.07
C ALA A 22 13.34 12.36 47.87
N PRO A 23 14.00 11.47 47.05
CA PRO A 23 14.70 11.91 45.86
C PRO A 23 13.66 12.44 44.84
N THR A 24 13.93 13.64 44.35
CA THR A 24 13.18 14.29 43.27
C THR A 24 13.20 13.36 42.05
N PRO A 25 12.05 13.01 41.42
CA PRO A 25 12.07 12.21 40.20
C PRO A 25 12.73 13.02 39.08
N THR A 26 13.88 12.55 38.62
CA THR A 26 14.53 13.04 37.41
C THR A 26 13.54 12.82 36.24
N PRO A 27 13.20 13.83 35.44
CA PRO A 27 12.38 13.61 34.27
C PRO A 27 13.17 12.74 33.27
N SER A 28 12.88 11.45 33.20
CA SER A 28 13.30 10.60 32.09
C SER A 28 12.63 11.13 30.81
N GLY A 29 13.27 12.09 30.19
CA GLY A 29 12.94 12.53 28.86
C GLY A 29 13.24 11.42 27.86
N THR A 30 12.29 10.47 27.71
CA THR A 30 12.26 9.63 26.54
C THR A 30 11.92 10.55 25.38
N ALA A 31 12.95 11.10 24.74
CA ALA A 31 12.76 11.82 23.47
C ALA A 31 12.00 10.86 22.54
N ALA A 32 10.74 11.17 22.29
CA ALA A 32 9.94 10.44 21.31
C ALA A 32 10.73 10.50 19.99
N ARG A 33 11.31 9.36 19.58
CA ARG A 33 12.02 9.24 18.32
C ARG A 33 11.01 9.60 17.25
N ALA A 34 11.22 10.76 16.60
CA ALA A 34 10.39 11.22 15.51
C ALA A 34 10.23 10.07 14.51
N ALA A 35 8.98 9.76 14.13
CA ALA A 35 8.74 8.76 13.10
C ALA A 35 9.55 9.13 11.85
N PRO A 36 10.20 8.16 11.18
CA PRO A 36 10.98 8.47 9.99
C PRO A 36 10.10 9.20 8.99
N VAL A 37 10.59 10.34 8.52
CA VAL A 37 9.86 11.15 7.54
C VAL A 37 9.76 10.35 6.26
N ARG A 38 8.51 10.05 5.86
CA ARG A 38 8.24 9.33 4.60
C ARG A 38 8.81 10.10 3.42
N ASN A 39 9.44 9.41 2.48
CA ASN A 39 9.93 10.03 1.25
C ASN A 39 8.75 10.70 0.51
N PRO A 40 8.82 12.02 0.23
CA PRO A 40 7.70 12.78 -0.37
C PRO A 40 7.38 12.37 -1.82
N ARG A 41 8.30 11.68 -2.50
CA ARG A 41 8.06 11.13 -3.85
C ARG A 41 7.20 9.87 -3.84
N TRP A 42 7.07 9.18 -2.70
CA TRP A 42 6.32 7.94 -2.60
C TRP A 42 4.80 8.19 -2.63
N ALA A 43 4.06 7.15 -2.99
CA ALA A 43 2.61 7.22 -3.08
C ALA A 43 1.98 7.73 -1.78
N VAL A 44 1.00 8.62 -1.91
CA VAL A 44 0.37 9.33 -0.79
C VAL A 44 -0.74 8.46 -0.19
N PRO A 45 -0.75 8.20 1.14
CA PRO A 45 -1.79 7.41 1.78
C PRO A 45 -3.15 8.13 1.73
N ILE A 46 -4.20 7.35 1.55
CA ILE A 46 -5.59 7.80 1.58
C ILE A 46 -6.38 6.88 2.52
N THR A 47 -7.18 7.47 3.40
CA THR A 47 -8.14 6.71 4.21
C THR A 47 -9.48 6.70 3.50
N LEU A 48 -9.97 5.50 3.17
CA LEU A 48 -11.26 5.30 2.52
C LEU A 48 -11.90 4.02 3.07
N GLU A 49 -13.12 4.12 3.56
CA GLU A 49 -13.83 2.98 4.13
C GLU A 49 -14.01 1.86 3.11
N GLY A 50 -13.69 0.63 3.51
CA GLY A 50 -13.76 -0.55 2.65
C GLY A 50 -12.61 -0.72 1.67
N VAL A 51 -11.57 0.14 1.73
CA VAL A 51 -10.37 0.08 0.90
C VAL A 51 -9.13 0.22 1.76
N ALA A 52 -8.62 -0.88 2.26
CA ALA A 52 -7.39 -0.87 3.04
C ALA A 52 -6.16 -0.75 2.13
N ASN A 53 -5.04 -0.31 2.70
CA ASN A 53 -3.76 -0.14 2.01
C ASN A 53 -3.89 0.75 0.74
N LEU A 54 -4.77 1.80 0.81
CA LEU A 54 -5.03 2.70 -0.32
C LEU A 54 -4.01 3.83 -0.37
N TYR A 55 -3.37 3.99 -1.52
CA TYR A 55 -2.45 5.09 -1.80
C TYR A 55 -2.66 5.63 -3.21
N ARG A 56 -2.37 6.92 -3.39
CA ARG A 56 -2.34 7.57 -4.70
C ARG A 56 -0.89 7.62 -5.19
N ILE A 57 -0.61 6.95 -6.29
CA ILE A 57 0.69 6.94 -6.98
C ILE A 57 0.83 8.22 -7.80
N SER A 58 -0.19 8.52 -8.62
CA SER A 58 -0.28 9.71 -9.47
C SER A 58 -1.72 10.22 -9.50
N PRO A 59 -2.02 11.37 -10.14
CA PRO A 59 -3.41 11.80 -10.31
C PRO A 59 -4.31 10.79 -11.01
N ASN A 60 -3.72 9.89 -11.82
CA ASN A 60 -4.46 8.92 -12.63
C ASN A 60 -4.32 7.46 -12.14
N LEU A 61 -3.49 7.20 -11.12
CA LEU A 61 -3.22 5.84 -10.64
C LEU A 61 -3.23 5.74 -9.11
N TYR A 62 -4.00 4.79 -8.63
CA TYR A 62 -4.13 4.42 -7.22
C TYR A 62 -3.78 2.94 -7.03
N ARG A 63 -3.42 2.58 -5.80
CA ARG A 63 -3.12 1.19 -5.41
C ARG A 63 -3.79 0.84 -4.09
N SER A 64 -4.25 -0.41 -3.94
CA SER A 64 -4.83 -0.88 -2.66
C SER A 64 -4.72 -2.39 -2.49
N GLU A 65 -5.16 -2.89 -1.32
CA GLU A 65 -5.59 -4.27 -1.17
C GLU A 65 -6.95 -4.49 -1.86
N GLN A 66 -7.48 -5.73 -1.82
CA GLN A 66 -8.79 -6.07 -2.37
C GLN A 66 -9.88 -5.19 -1.74
N PRO A 67 -10.55 -4.30 -2.49
CA PRO A 67 -11.65 -3.51 -1.95
C PRO A 67 -12.87 -4.40 -1.63
N THR A 68 -13.63 -4.00 -0.60
CA THR A 68 -14.95 -4.56 -0.33
C THR A 68 -16.01 -3.98 -1.28
N ALA A 69 -17.24 -4.51 -1.26
CA ALA A 69 -18.33 -3.93 -2.05
C ALA A 69 -18.65 -2.48 -1.66
N LEU A 70 -18.53 -2.12 -0.37
CA LEU A 70 -18.62 -0.73 0.07
C LEU A 70 -17.43 0.08 -0.45
N GLY A 71 -16.24 -0.50 -0.39
CA GLY A 71 -15.02 0.12 -0.92
C GLY A 71 -15.11 0.44 -2.39
N MET A 72 -15.69 -0.44 -3.22
CA MET A 72 -15.90 -0.19 -4.66
C MET A 72 -16.83 1.01 -4.90
N LYS A 73 -17.92 1.14 -4.13
CA LYS A 73 -18.79 2.33 -4.21
C LYS A 73 -18.07 3.61 -3.80
N ASN A 74 -17.26 3.54 -2.76
CA ASN A 74 -16.49 4.69 -2.29
C ASN A 74 -15.37 5.08 -3.28
N LEU A 75 -14.76 4.11 -3.96
CA LEU A 75 -13.79 4.35 -5.04
C LEU A 75 -14.44 5.04 -6.24
N GLU A 76 -15.66 4.63 -6.63
CA GLU A 76 -16.42 5.30 -7.67
C GLU A 76 -16.69 6.78 -7.29
N GLN A 77 -17.09 7.05 -6.04
CA GLN A 77 -17.29 8.41 -5.54
C GLN A 77 -15.98 9.22 -5.48
N LEU A 78 -14.85 8.57 -5.21
CA LEU A 78 -13.51 9.18 -5.28
C LEU A 78 -13.11 9.57 -6.72
N GLY A 79 -13.86 9.07 -7.72
CA GLY A 79 -13.62 9.36 -9.14
C GLY A 79 -12.84 8.29 -9.88
N ILE A 80 -12.56 7.14 -9.26
CA ILE A 80 -11.99 5.99 -9.98
C ILE A 80 -13.00 5.54 -11.05
N ARG A 81 -12.49 5.18 -12.22
CA ARG A 81 -13.32 4.67 -13.34
C ARG A 81 -13.03 3.21 -13.66
N THR A 82 -11.78 2.78 -13.47
CA THR A 82 -11.38 1.41 -13.79
C THR A 82 -10.61 0.79 -12.64
N VAL A 83 -11.00 -0.41 -12.27
CA VAL A 83 -10.31 -1.27 -11.28
C VAL A 83 -9.61 -2.39 -12.03
N VAL A 84 -8.30 -2.53 -11.82
CA VAL A 84 -7.46 -3.58 -12.41
C VAL A 84 -7.09 -4.60 -11.35
N ASN A 85 -7.66 -5.79 -11.46
CA ASN A 85 -7.43 -6.90 -10.54
C ASN A 85 -6.25 -7.75 -11.00
N LEU A 86 -5.21 -7.86 -10.17
CA LEU A 86 -4.00 -8.64 -10.44
C LEU A 86 -4.05 -10.07 -9.86
N ARG A 87 -5.21 -10.52 -9.39
CA ARG A 87 -5.37 -11.83 -8.75
C ARG A 87 -5.62 -12.93 -9.78
N PHE A 88 -4.88 -14.03 -9.67
CA PHE A 88 -5.02 -15.16 -10.62
C PHE A 88 -6.36 -15.88 -10.48
N PHE A 89 -6.80 -16.16 -9.26
CA PHE A 89 -7.98 -17.03 -9.03
C PHE A 89 -9.30 -16.28 -8.80
N ASN A 90 -9.26 -15.00 -8.40
CA ASN A 90 -10.43 -14.23 -7.99
C ASN A 90 -10.74 -13.08 -8.97
N ASN A 91 -12.00 -12.73 -9.05
CA ASN A 91 -12.49 -11.56 -9.79
C ASN A 91 -13.36 -10.68 -8.88
N ASP A 92 -13.69 -9.48 -9.34
CA ASP A 92 -14.39 -8.46 -8.56
C ASP A 92 -15.90 -8.36 -8.87
N ARG A 93 -16.47 -9.34 -9.56
CA ARG A 93 -17.86 -9.27 -10.03
C ARG A 93 -18.87 -8.99 -8.93
N LYS A 94 -18.63 -9.53 -7.73
CA LYS A 94 -19.51 -9.34 -6.58
C LYS A 94 -19.31 -7.98 -5.94
N GLU A 95 -18.06 -7.56 -5.83
CA GLU A 95 -17.66 -6.34 -5.15
C GLU A 95 -18.06 -5.09 -5.95
N VAL A 96 -17.99 -5.14 -7.30
CA VAL A 96 -18.38 -4.01 -8.17
C VAL A 96 -19.88 -3.95 -8.48
N ALA A 97 -20.65 -4.93 -8.04
CA ALA A 97 -22.09 -4.96 -8.33
C ALA A 97 -22.79 -3.68 -7.82
N GLY A 98 -23.52 -3.03 -8.72
CA GLY A 98 -24.24 -1.77 -8.44
C GLY A 98 -23.36 -0.52 -8.48
N THR A 99 -22.16 -0.60 -9.08
CA THR A 99 -21.31 0.53 -9.46
C THR A 99 -21.20 0.65 -10.98
N LEU A 100 -20.71 1.79 -11.47
CA LEU A 100 -20.37 2.02 -12.87
C LEU A 100 -18.87 1.78 -13.14
N LEU A 101 -18.15 1.22 -12.17
CA LEU A 101 -16.74 0.90 -12.32
C LEU A 101 -16.52 -0.12 -13.42
N ARG A 102 -15.58 0.21 -14.30
CA ARG A 102 -15.03 -0.74 -15.27
C ARG A 102 -14.07 -1.69 -14.56
N THR A 103 -14.05 -2.96 -14.94
CA THR A 103 -13.11 -3.94 -14.36
C THR A 103 -12.26 -4.56 -15.46
N GLU A 104 -10.96 -4.54 -15.21
CA GLU A 104 -9.96 -5.26 -16.00
C GLU A 104 -9.29 -6.31 -15.11
N ARG A 105 -8.75 -7.36 -15.68
CA ARG A 105 -8.12 -8.42 -14.91
C ARG A 105 -6.91 -8.98 -15.64
N VAL A 106 -5.74 -8.80 -15.05
CA VAL A 106 -4.50 -9.44 -15.47
C VAL A 106 -4.12 -10.50 -14.44
N LYS A 107 -4.10 -11.77 -14.87
CA LYS A 107 -3.90 -12.91 -13.96
C LYS A 107 -2.42 -13.09 -13.67
N ILE A 108 -1.98 -12.75 -12.46
CA ILE A 108 -0.58 -12.86 -12.03
C ILE A 108 -0.47 -13.84 -10.88
N LEU A 109 0.38 -14.85 -11.03
CA LEU A 109 0.88 -15.68 -9.94
C LEU A 109 2.08 -14.98 -9.31
N THR A 110 2.08 -14.84 -7.98
CA THR A 110 3.14 -14.06 -7.29
C THR A 110 4.54 -14.64 -7.50
N TRP A 111 4.62 -15.94 -7.74
CA TRP A 111 5.88 -16.68 -7.97
C TRP A 111 6.26 -16.83 -9.44
N ASP A 112 5.37 -16.46 -10.37
CA ASP A 112 5.54 -16.60 -11.82
C ASP A 112 5.17 -15.28 -12.50
N ILE A 113 6.17 -14.46 -12.73
CA ILE A 113 6.06 -13.09 -13.27
C ILE A 113 6.78 -13.05 -14.60
N ASP A 114 6.11 -12.55 -15.62
CA ASP A 114 6.63 -12.40 -16.98
C ASP A 114 6.41 -10.98 -17.54
N ASP A 115 7.07 -10.71 -18.67
CA ASP A 115 6.98 -9.43 -19.39
C ASP A 115 5.58 -9.19 -19.93
N GLU A 116 4.88 -10.23 -20.39
CA GLU A 116 3.54 -10.14 -20.97
C GLU A 116 2.53 -9.56 -19.98
N GLN A 117 2.60 -9.99 -18.72
CA GLN A 117 1.73 -9.48 -17.65
C GLN A 117 1.99 -7.98 -17.38
N VAL A 118 3.26 -7.58 -17.37
CA VAL A 118 3.64 -6.17 -17.20
C VAL A 118 3.16 -5.34 -18.37
N ILE A 119 3.39 -5.80 -19.59
CA ILE A 119 2.97 -5.15 -20.83
C ILE A 119 1.45 -4.96 -20.85
N GLU A 120 0.69 -6.01 -20.50
CA GLU A 120 -0.77 -5.96 -20.45
C GLU A 120 -1.26 -4.90 -19.45
N VAL A 121 -0.75 -4.90 -18.22
CA VAL A 121 -1.12 -3.91 -17.19
C VAL A 121 -0.76 -2.49 -17.67
N MET A 122 0.44 -2.25 -18.19
CA MET A 122 0.84 -0.92 -18.63
C MET A 122 0.00 -0.43 -19.82
N ARG A 123 -0.37 -1.30 -20.75
CA ARG A 123 -1.29 -0.94 -21.86
C ARG A 123 -2.67 -0.52 -21.35
N ILE A 124 -3.23 -1.22 -20.35
CA ILE A 124 -4.47 -0.83 -19.70
C ILE A 124 -4.33 0.57 -19.10
N LEU A 125 -3.27 0.81 -18.31
CA LEU A 125 -3.05 2.07 -17.60
C LEU A 125 -2.78 3.27 -18.51
N ARG A 126 -2.23 3.03 -19.71
CA ARG A 126 -1.98 4.08 -20.73
C ARG A 126 -3.23 4.56 -21.46
N ASN A 127 -4.37 3.90 -21.33
CA ASN A 127 -5.58 4.35 -21.98
C ASN A 127 -6.17 5.58 -21.26
N PRO A 128 -6.08 6.80 -21.83
CA PRO A 128 -6.48 8.02 -21.12
C PRO A 128 -8.00 8.13 -20.92
N HIS A 129 -8.78 7.39 -21.69
CA HIS A 129 -10.25 7.44 -21.63
C HIS A 129 -10.85 6.61 -20.48
N ASN A 130 -10.09 5.69 -19.91
CA ASN A 130 -10.57 4.74 -18.91
C ASN A 130 -10.08 5.05 -17.49
N GLY A 131 -9.18 6.01 -17.30
CA GLY A 131 -8.71 6.45 -15.98
C GLY A 131 -9.65 7.43 -15.27
N PRO A 132 -9.45 7.73 -13.98
CA PRO A 132 -8.40 7.19 -13.11
C PRO A 132 -8.55 5.70 -12.79
N TYR A 133 -7.41 5.06 -12.52
CA TYR A 133 -7.30 3.63 -12.28
C TYR A 133 -7.00 3.29 -10.82
N LEU A 134 -7.53 2.16 -10.35
CA LEU A 134 -7.05 1.46 -9.18
C LEU A 134 -6.43 0.13 -9.60
N ILE A 135 -5.20 -0.16 -9.20
CA ILE A 135 -4.63 -1.50 -9.27
C ILE A 135 -4.67 -2.15 -7.89
N HIS A 136 -5.04 -3.42 -7.82
CA HIS A 136 -5.04 -4.16 -6.57
C HIS A 136 -4.72 -5.65 -6.74
N CYS A 137 -4.32 -6.28 -5.63
CA CYS A 137 -4.24 -7.73 -5.53
C CYS A 137 -4.97 -8.20 -4.26
N GLN A 138 -4.48 -9.20 -3.52
CA GLN A 138 -5.09 -9.61 -2.24
C GLN A 138 -4.77 -8.62 -1.12
N HIS A 139 -3.49 -8.31 -0.90
CA HIS A 139 -3.00 -7.45 0.18
C HIS A 139 -2.56 -6.05 -0.28
N GLY A 140 -2.58 -5.79 -1.59
CA GLY A 140 -2.05 -4.54 -2.14
C GLY A 140 -0.53 -4.40 -2.02
N ALA A 141 0.17 -5.46 -1.63
CA ALA A 141 1.59 -5.46 -1.29
C ALA A 141 2.47 -5.89 -2.48
N ASP A 142 2.44 -7.18 -2.84
CA ASP A 142 3.43 -7.81 -3.71
C ASP A 142 3.19 -7.56 -5.21
N ARG A 143 2.15 -8.16 -5.81
CA ARG A 143 1.79 -7.96 -7.24
C ARG A 143 1.44 -6.51 -7.54
N THR A 144 0.68 -5.89 -6.66
CA THR A 144 0.38 -4.45 -6.73
C THR A 144 1.64 -3.61 -6.59
N GLY A 145 2.55 -4.01 -5.68
CA GLY A 145 3.84 -3.37 -5.51
C GLY A 145 4.72 -3.46 -6.74
N LEU A 146 4.81 -4.67 -7.35
CA LEU A 146 5.52 -4.88 -8.61
C LEU A 146 4.99 -3.95 -9.71
N MET A 147 3.68 -3.94 -9.96
CA MET A 147 3.09 -3.12 -11.02
C MET A 147 3.22 -1.62 -10.74
N SER A 148 3.17 -1.21 -9.47
CA SER A 148 3.46 0.18 -9.08
C SER A 148 4.91 0.56 -9.37
N ALA A 149 5.88 -0.31 -9.05
CA ALA A 149 7.30 -0.09 -9.33
C ALA A 149 7.56 -0.02 -10.84
N MET A 150 6.99 -0.94 -11.63
CA MET A 150 7.09 -0.90 -13.09
C MET A 150 6.48 0.37 -13.69
N TYR A 151 5.34 0.85 -13.16
CA TYR A 151 4.76 2.13 -13.57
C TYR A 151 5.71 3.30 -13.27
N ARG A 152 6.32 3.34 -12.07
CA ARG A 152 7.32 4.36 -11.72
C ARG A 152 8.49 4.37 -12.69
N ILE A 153 9.00 3.20 -13.08
CA ILE A 153 10.16 3.06 -13.98
C ILE A 153 9.77 3.42 -15.42
N LEU A 154 8.68 2.84 -15.91
CA LEU A 154 8.29 2.94 -17.33
C LEU A 154 7.64 4.28 -17.69
N GLU A 155 6.79 4.81 -16.81
CA GLU A 155 5.97 6.01 -17.10
C GLU A 155 6.52 7.28 -16.43
N GLU A 156 7.12 7.16 -15.24
CA GLU A 156 7.62 8.32 -14.49
C GLU A 156 9.15 8.46 -14.51
N GLY A 157 9.86 7.52 -15.16
CA GLY A 157 11.32 7.58 -15.34
C GLY A 157 12.12 7.41 -14.06
N TRP A 158 11.57 6.71 -13.06
CA TRP A 158 12.32 6.40 -11.84
C TRP A 158 13.43 5.41 -12.12
N THR A 159 14.50 5.46 -11.30
CA THR A 159 15.49 4.40 -11.29
C THR A 159 14.90 3.12 -10.68
N VAL A 160 15.49 1.97 -11.04
CA VAL A 160 15.09 0.68 -10.45
C VAL A 160 15.27 0.71 -8.92
N ASP A 161 16.34 1.32 -8.43
CA ASP A 161 16.63 1.41 -6.99
C ASP A 161 15.61 2.28 -6.25
N ASP A 162 15.20 3.43 -6.81
CA ASP A 162 14.14 4.27 -6.22
C ASP A 162 12.80 3.51 -6.13
N ALA A 163 12.45 2.77 -7.19
CA ALA A 163 11.22 1.99 -7.24
C ALA A 163 11.25 0.78 -6.28
N LEU A 164 12.42 0.14 -6.13
CA LEU A 164 12.63 -0.92 -5.14
C LEU A 164 12.53 -0.39 -3.71
N ALA A 165 13.10 0.78 -3.42
CA ALA A 165 12.99 1.42 -2.12
C ALA A 165 11.53 1.74 -1.79
N GLU A 166 10.75 2.31 -2.74
CA GLU A 166 9.33 2.54 -2.53
C GLU A 166 8.58 1.23 -2.27
N LEU A 167 8.85 0.16 -3.03
CA LEU A 167 8.21 -1.14 -2.87
C LEU A 167 8.46 -1.73 -1.48
N THR A 168 9.69 -1.71 -1.01
CA THR A 168 10.11 -2.43 0.20
C THR A 168 9.97 -1.62 1.49
N GLU A 169 10.10 -0.29 1.41
CA GLU A 169 10.15 0.61 2.55
C GLU A 169 8.95 1.57 2.63
N GLY A 170 8.13 1.62 1.58
CA GLY A 170 6.98 2.53 1.48
C GLY A 170 5.81 2.20 2.42
N GLY A 171 5.90 1.13 3.23
CA GLY A 171 4.87 0.77 4.22
C GLY A 171 3.67 0.05 3.63
N TYR A 172 3.80 -0.54 2.46
CA TYR A 172 2.71 -1.24 1.75
C TYR A 172 2.57 -2.72 2.15
N GLY A 173 3.43 -3.22 3.04
CA GLY A 173 3.39 -4.59 3.53
C GLY A 173 4.03 -5.63 2.60
N TYR A 174 5.04 -5.24 1.80
CA TYR A 174 5.76 -6.17 0.93
C TYR A 174 6.30 -7.38 1.72
N HIS A 175 6.06 -8.59 1.20
CA HIS A 175 6.49 -9.82 1.82
C HIS A 175 7.84 -10.27 1.24
N SER A 176 8.89 -10.25 2.06
CA SER A 176 10.29 -10.55 1.65
C SER A 176 10.48 -11.97 1.07
N MET A 177 9.56 -12.89 1.32
CA MET A 177 9.57 -14.22 0.72
C MET A 177 9.44 -14.19 -0.81
N TRP A 178 8.89 -13.13 -1.40
CA TRP A 178 8.74 -12.96 -2.84
C TRP A 178 9.97 -12.29 -3.46
N SER A 179 11.17 -12.83 -3.20
CA SER A 179 12.43 -12.31 -3.75
C SER A 179 12.50 -12.33 -5.28
N ASN A 180 11.69 -13.17 -5.95
CA ASN A 180 11.53 -13.18 -7.40
C ASN A 180 11.02 -11.83 -7.95
N ILE A 181 10.17 -11.10 -7.22
CA ILE A 181 9.71 -9.75 -7.59
C ILE A 181 10.89 -8.79 -7.69
N LEU A 182 11.76 -8.77 -6.66
CA LEU A 182 12.93 -7.90 -6.65
C LEU A 182 13.93 -8.29 -7.75
N ARG A 183 14.07 -9.60 -8.02
CA ARG A 183 14.93 -10.09 -9.10
C ARG A 183 14.38 -9.65 -10.45
N TYR A 184 13.07 -9.82 -10.69
CA TYR A 184 12.44 -9.37 -11.93
C TYR A 184 12.69 -7.88 -12.17
N LEU A 185 12.41 -7.01 -11.18
CA LEU A 185 12.64 -5.56 -11.28
C LEU A 185 14.08 -5.19 -11.64
N ARG A 186 15.07 -5.94 -11.11
CA ARG A 186 16.50 -5.70 -11.41
C ARG A 186 16.96 -6.23 -12.77
N SER A 187 16.29 -7.22 -13.32
CA SER A 187 16.70 -7.90 -14.56
C SER A 187 15.82 -7.58 -15.76
N ALA A 188 14.71 -6.90 -15.58
CA ALA A 188 13.78 -6.54 -16.66
C ALA A 188 14.47 -5.64 -17.70
N ASP A 189 14.32 -5.98 -18.97
CA ASP A 189 14.77 -5.15 -20.09
C ASP A 189 13.76 -4.01 -20.31
N ILE A 190 14.04 -2.87 -19.69
CA ILE A 190 13.16 -1.70 -19.68
C ILE A 190 12.94 -1.14 -21.09
N GLU A 191 13.95 -1.14 -21.95
CA GLU A 191 13.82 -0.62 -23.31
C GLU A 191 12.98 -1.55 -24.20
N LYS A 192 13.16 -2.87 -24.05
CA LYS A 192 12.30 -3.86 -24.70
C LYS A 192 10.85 -3.67 -24.27
N LEU A 193 10.58 -3.57 -22.94
CA LEU A 193 9.24 -3.37 -22.42
C LEU A 193 8.61 -2.08 -22.96
N ARG A 194 9.33 -0.95 -22.99
CA ARG A 194 8.85 0.30 -23.56
C ARG A 194 8.44 0.17 -25.02
N THR A 195 9.27 -0.53 -25.79
CA THR A 195 9.02 -0.78 -27.22
C THR A 195 7.78 -1.62 -27.42
N GLU A 196 7.63 -2.72 -26.69
CA GLU A 196 6.49 -3.63 -26.82
C GLU A 196 5.20 -3.00 -26.33
N ILE A 197 5.22 -2.23 -25.23
CA ILE A 197 4.04 -1.48 -24.75
C ILE A 197 3.58 -0.48 -25.80
N GLY A 198 4.50 0.20 -26.50
CA GLY A 198 4.20 1.20 -27.53
C GLY A 198 3.72 0.61 -28.86
N ALA A 199 4.21 -0.56 -29.25
CA ALA A 199 4.02 -1.14 -30.57
C ALA A 199 2.52 -1.36 -30.96
N ASN A 200 1.66 -1.70 -30.02
CA ASN A 200 0.23 -1.92 -30.29
C ASN A 200 -0.63 -0.65 -30.29
N GLN A 201 -0.13 0.49 -29.86
CA GLN A 201 -0.89 1.75 -29.94
C GLN A 201 -0.91 2.29 -31.38
N SER A 202 0.06 1.95 -32.20
CA SER A 202 0.16 2.34 -33.62
C SER A 202 -0.81 1.54 -34.52
N VAL A 203 -1.16 0.31 -34.17
CA VAL A 203 -2.04 -0.55 -34.99
C VAL A 203 -3.52 -0.17 -34.85
N GLY A 204 -3.93 0.44 -33.73
CA GLY A 204 -5.30 0.92 -33.50
C GLY A 204 -5.66 2.23 -34.21
N SER A 205 -4.65 3.02 -34.63
CA SER A 205 -4.85 4.33 -35.28
C SER A 205 -4.99 4.27 -36.81
N THR A 206 -4.76 3.10 -37.43
CA THR A 206 -4.76 2.97 -38.90
C THR A 206 -6.00 2.24 -39.45
N ARG A 207 -7.12 2.23 -38.71
CA ARG A 207 -8.41 1.89 -39.34
C ARG A 207 -8.96 3.12 -40.06
N THR A 208 -8.45 3.26 -41.25
CA THR A 208 -8.89 4.13 -42.35
C THR A 208 -10.41 4.22 -42.47
N VAL A 209 -10.89 5.42 -42.40
CA VAL A 209 -12.18 5.81 -42.96
C VAL A 209 -12.06 5.66 -44.49
N THR A 210 -12.50 4.53 -45.04
CA THR A 210 -12.90 4.46 -46.44
C THR A 210 -14.36 4.89 -46.51
N ALA A 211 -14.57 6.16 -46.84
CA ALA A 211 -15.85 6.64 -47.30
C ALA A 211 -16.14 5.99 -48.67
N ASN A 212 -17.30 5.43 -48.77
CA ASN A 212 -18.05 5.27 -50.04
C ASN A 212 -19.41 5.88 -49.87
#